data_d130835681f90b19e12ffbda5d250f24
#
_entry.id   d130835681f90b19e12ffbda5d250f24
#
_cell.length_a   1.000
_cell.length_b   1.000
_cell.length_c   1.000
_cell.angle_alpha   90.00
_cell.angle_beta   90.00
_cell.angle_gamma   90.00
#
_symmetry.space_group_name_H-M   'P 1'
#
loop_
_entity.id
_entity.type
_entity.pdbx_description
1 polymer ?
#
loop_
_entity_poly.entity_id
_entity_poly.type
_entity_poly.pdbx_seq_one_letter_code
_entity_poly.pdbx_strand_id
1 'polypeptide(L)'
;MLSKKENLLKLDWIKTNGLIPAIIQDFASNLVLMHGYMNKEAFLKTQKEGFVTFYSRTKKRLWTKGEESGNLLKVIDIVTDCDYDTILIIVEPLGKTCHLNRKSCFFLKENTLNFLSKLEDLIEDRKNFNTDNSYTARLYKSGTKRIAQKVGEEAIETILAAMKNDGDELINESSDLIYHLIVLLHDQNLNFNLIIENLKKENRKIINL
;
A
#
# COMPACT_ATOMS: atom_id res chain seq x y z
N MET A 1 -9.11 15.06 14.11
CA MET A 1 -9.73 13.83 13.55
C MET A 1 -11.27 13.85 13.50
N LEU A 2 -11.94 14.91 13.91
CA LEU A 2 -13.42 15.05 13.94
C LEU A 2 -14.03 15.62 12.66
N SER A 3 -13.25 16.27 11.78
CA SER A 3 -13.75 16.90 10.56
C SER A 3 -14.20 15.92 9.45
N LYS A 4 -13.73 14.68 9.48
CA LYS A 4 -14.05 13.67 8.45
C LYS A 4 -15.47 13.08 8.58
N LYS A 5 -16.04 12.99 9.78
CA LYS A 5 -17.39 12.42 9.98
C LYS A 5 -18.51 13.34 9.48
N GLU A 6 -18.33 14.65 9.55
CA GLU A 6 -19.35 15.61 9.11
C GLU A 6 -19.55 15.62 7.59
N ASN A 7 -18.50 15.40 6.81
CA ASN A 7 -18.57 15.36 5.36
C ASN A 7 -19.26 14.10 4.82
N LEU A 8 -19.15 12.96 5.54
CA LEU A 8 -19.83 11.72 5.16
C LEU A 8 -21.37 11.80 5.29
N LEU A 9 -21.89 12.75 6.09
CA LEU A 9 -23.32 13.01 6.23
C LEU A 9 -23.90 13.82 5.07
N LYS A 10 -23.02 14.39 4.19
CA LYS A 10 -23.41 15.27 3.09
C LYS A 10 -23.48 14.58 1.73
N LEU A 11 -23.34 13.24 1.68
CA LEU A 11 -23.38 12.49 0.43
C LEU A 11 -24.64 12.80 -0.37
N ASP A 12 -24.46 13.20 -1.65
CA ASP A 12 -25.54 13.54 -2.54
C ASP A 12 -26.17 12.31 -3.20
N TRP A 13 -27.03 11.65 -2.44
CA TRP A 13 -27.77 10.48 -2.90
C TRP A 13 -28.76 10.79 -4.04
N ILE A 14 -29.18 12.04 -4.17
CA ILE A 14 -30.13 12.46 -5.20
C ILE A 14 -29.44 12.53 -6.56
N LYS A 15 -28.28 13.20 -6.62
CA LYS A 15 -27.46 13.33 -7.83
C LYS A 15 -27.10 11.95 -8.44
N THR A 16 -26.88 10.96 -7.58
CA THR A 16 -26.47 9.60 -7.98
C THR A 16 -27.64 8.61 -8.10
N ASN A 17 -28.88 9.08 -8.07
CA ASN A 17 -30.07 8.22 -8.09
C ASN A 17 -30.04 7.13 -7.00
N GLY A 18 -29.53 7.46 -5.83
CA GLY A 18 -29.45 6.56 -4.67
C GLY A 18 -28.30 5.55 -4.68
N LEU A 19 -27.41 5.57 -5.68
CA LEU A 19 -26.29 4.66 -5.82
C LEU A 19 -24.98 5.41 -6.01
N ILE A 20 -24.23 5.60 -4.93
CA ILE A 20 -22.93 6.25 -4.95
C ILE A 20 -21.85 5.27 -5.40
N PRO A 21 -20.98 5.62 -6.37
CA PRO A 21 -19.77 4.90 -6.69
C PRO A 21 -18.84 4.83 -5.47
N ALA A 22 -18.28 3.66 -5.20
CA ALA A 22 -17.30 3.43 -4.15
C ALA A 22 -16.02 2.87 -4.77
N ILE A 23 -14.95 3.64 -4.71
CA ILE A 23 -13.60 3.24 -5.11
C ILE A 23 -12.93 2.64 -3.88
N ILE A 24 -12.34 1.47 -4.03
CA ILE A 24 -11.66 0.75 -2.95
C ILE A 24 -10.16 0.79 -3.19
N GLN A 25 -9.42 1.31 -2.22
CA GLN A 25 -7.98 1.47 -2.28
C GLN A 25 -7.31 0.75 -1.09
N ASP A 26 -6.25 0.03 -1.36
CA ASP A 26 -5.41 -0.60 -0.34
C ASP A 26 -4.61 0.46 0.42
N PHE A 27 -4.67 0.40 1.75
CA PHE A 27 -3.97 1.32 2.64
C PHE A 27 -2.44 1.22 2.50
N ALA A 28 -1.91 0.01 2.38
CA ALA A 28 -0.47 -0.22 2.37
C ALA A 28 0.17 0.17 1.03
N SER A 29 -0.45 -0.21 -0.09
CA SER A 29 0.14 -0.04 -1.43
C SER A 29 -0.43 1.14 -2.22
N ASN A 30 -1.47 1.81 -1.73
CA ASN A 30 -2.28 2.79 -2.47
C ASN A 30 -2.88 2.25 -3.78
N LEU A 31 -2.89 0.93 -3.96
CA LEU A 31 -3.43 0.30 -5.16
C LEU A 31 -4.95 0.39 -5.16
N VAL A 32 -5.55 0.83 -6.26
CA VAL A 32 -6.99 0.69 -6.45
C VAL A 32 -7.34 -0.78 -6.66
N LEU A 33 -8.11 -1.36 -5.75
CA LEU A 33 -8.42 -2.78 -5.71
C LEU A 33 -9.62 -3.14 -6.56
N MET A 34 -10.69 -2.39 -6.41
CA MET A 34 -11.94 -2.57 -7.12
C MET A 34 -12.81 -1.32 -7.03
N HIS A 35 -13.91 -1.35 -7.72
CA HIS A 35 -14.99 -0.38 -7.63
C HIS A 35 -16.33 -1.09 -7.47
N GLY A 36 -17.24 -0.47 -6.77
CA GLY A 36 -18.62 -0.95 -6.62
C GLY A 36 -19.59 0.19 -6.41
N TYR A 37 -20.83 -0.13 -6.09
CA TYR A 37 -21.86 0.86 -5.79
C TYR A 37 -22.44 0.61 -4.40
N MET A 38 -22.75 1.69 -3.70
CA MET A 38 -23.42 1.64 -2.41
C MET A 38 -24.71 2.44 -2.46
N ASN A 39 -25.80 1.84 -1.95
CA ASN A 39 -26.96 2.62 -1.52
C ASN A 39 -26.73 3.05 -0.04
N LYS A 40 -27.64 3.85 0.50
CA LYS A 40 -27.53 4.37 1.86
C LYS A 40 -27.42 3.23 2.91
N GLU A 41 -28.14 2.15 2.71
CA GLU A 41 -28.11 0.98 3.60
C GLU A 41 -26.75 0.26 3.58
N ALA A 42 -26.17 0.02 2.37
CA ALA A 42 -24.84 -0.55 2.21
C ALA A 42 -23.76 0.31 2.90
N PHE A 43 -23.85 1.63 2.74
CA PHE A 43 -22.95 2.59 3.35
C PHE A 43 -23.01 2.54 4.89
N LEU A 44 -24.21 2.60 5.46
CA LEU A 44 -24.42 2.53 6.91
C LEU A 44 -23.95 1.18 7.49
N LYS A 45 -24.19 0.08 6.75
CA LYS A 45 -23.69 -1.25 7.15
C LYS A 45 -22.16 -1.28 7.14
N THR A 46 -21.52 -0.74 6.10
CA THR A 46 -20.06 -0.63 6.01
C THR A 46 -19.47 0.14 7.20
N GLN A 47 -20.08 1.27 7.57
CA GLN A 47 -19.64 2.07 8.72
C GLN A 47 -19.82 1.34 10.06
N LYS A 48 -20.92 0.60 10.20
CA LYS A 48 -21.25 -0.12 11.45
C LYS A 48 -20.38 -1.35 11.66
N GLU A 49 -20.17 -2.15 10.61
CA GLU A 49 -19.50 -3.45 10.70
C GLU A 49 -17.98 -3.35 10.43
N GLY A 50 -17.51 -2.25 9.84
CA GLY A 50 -16.09 -2.08 9.52
C GLY A 50 -15.61 -2.89 8.32
N PHE A 51 -16.51 -3.51 7.56
CA PHE A 51 -16.22 -4.25 6.33
C PHE A 51 -17.00 -3.70 5.16
N VAL A 52 -16.37 -3.66 3.97
CA VAL A 52 -16.98 -3.08 2.78
C VAL A 52 -18.19 -3.89 2.33
N THR A 53 -19.35 -3.26 2.34
CA THR A 53 -20.61 -3.80 1.83
C THR A 53 -21.10 -2.95 0.66
N PHE A 54 -21.37 -3.58 -0.46
CA PHE A 54 -21.93 -2.96 -1.67
C PHE A 54 -23.41 -3.24 -1.83
N TYR A 55 -24.03 -2.50 -2.75
CA TYR A 55 -25.33 -2.85 -3.31
C TYR A 55 -25.16 -3.47 -4.69
N SER A 56 -25.56 -4.72 -4.84
CA SER A 56 -25.54 -5.40 -6.14
C SER A 56 -26.68 -4.92 -7.02
N ARG A 57 -26.37 -4.21 -8.10
CA ARG A 57 -27.35 -3.69 -9.08
C ARG A 57 -28.08 -4.83 -9.80
N THR A 58 -27.40 -5.94 -10.04
CA THR A 58 -27.96 -7.11 -10.73
C THR A 58 -28.83 -7.95 -9.81
N LYS A 59 -28.31 -8.30 -8.61
CA LYS A 59 -29.02 -9.14 -7.65
C LYS A 59 -29.98 -8.35 -6.76
N LYS A 60 -29.95 -7.00 -6.81
CA LYS A 60 -30.79 -6.09 -6.02
C LYS A 60 -30.73 -6.39 -4.51
N ARG A 61 -29.54 -6.70 -3.99
CA ARG A 61 -29.30 -6.98 -2.57
C ARG A 61 -27.99 -6.35 -2.07
N LEU A 62 -27.87 -6.24 -0.76
CA LEU A 62 -26.59 -5.97 -0.12
C LEU A 62 -25.63 -7.16 -0.32
N TRP A 63 -24.35 -6.84 -0.46
CA TRP A 63 -23.29 -7.80 -0.64
C TRP A 63 -22.03 -7.32 0.08
N THR A 64 -21.65 -8.01 1.17
CA THR A 64 -20.38 -7.76 1.83
C THR A 64 -19.26 -8.45 1.04
N LYS A 65 -18.27 -7.67 0.63
CA LYS A 65 -17.14 -8.21 -0.14
C LYS A 65 -16.41 -9.26 0.68
N GLY A 66 -16.32 -10.46 0.13
CA GLY A 66 -15.69 -11.60 0.82
C GLY A 66 -16.65 -12.44 1.65
N GLU A 67 -17.98 -12.18 1.66
CA GLU A 67 -18.96 -12.94 2.45
C GLU A 67 -18.95 -14.45 2.19
N GLU A 68 -18.55 -14.88 0.97
CA GLU A 68 -18.44 -16.30 0.61
C GLU A 68 -17.00 -16.81 0.61
N SER A 69 -16.03 -15.95 0.21
CA SER A 69 -14.64 -16.36 0.01
C SER A 69 -13.73 -16.16 1.23
N GLY A 70 -14.20 -15.45 2.26
CA GLY A 70 -13.37 -15.03 3.40
C GLY A 70 -12.44 -13.84 3.10
N ASN A 71 -12.28 -13.43 1.83
CA ASN A 71 -11.43 -12.32 1.43
C ASN A 71 -12.12 -10.97 1.68
N LEU A 72 -12.29 -10.63 2.95
CA LEU A 72 -12.94 -9.40 3.39
C LEU A 72 -12.05 -8.18 3.16
N LEU A 73 -12.68 -7.00 3.12
CA LEU A 73 -12.01 -5.70 3.02
C LEU A 73 -12.32 -4.90 4.28
N LYS A 74 -11.37 -4.84 5.21
CA LYS A 74 -11.51 -4.11 6.47
C LYS A 74 -11.31 -2.62 6.23
N VAL A 75 -12.26 -1.81 6.67
CA VAL A 75 -12.25 -0.37 6.46
C VAL A 75 -11.27 0.30 7.44
N ILE A 76 -10.35 1.10 6.88
CA ILE A 76 -9.43 1.97 7.62
C ILE A 76 -9.95 3.41 7.63
N ASP A 77 -10.39 3.92 6.45
CA ASP A 77 -10.91 5.29 6.34
C ASP A 77 -11.93 5.38 5.18
N ILE A 78 -12.81 6.37 5.25
CA ILE A 78 -13.77 6.69 4.18
C ILE A 78 -13.68 8.19 3.91
N VAL A 79 -13.46 8.54 2.65
CA VAL A 79 -13.33 9.92 2.18
C VAL A 79 -14.32 10.17 1.06
N THR A 80 -14.94 11.35 1.03
CA THR A 80 -15.79 11.80 -0.07
C THR A 80 -14.98 12.61 -1.06
N ASP A 81 -15.43 12.67 -2.31
CA ASP A 81 -14.91 13.63 -3.27
C ASP A 81 -15.44 15.05 -3.01
N CYS A 82 -15.10 16.00 -3.89
CA CYS A 82 -15.35 17.43 -3.69
C CYS A 82 -16.83 17.82 -3.81
N ASP A 83 -17.65 17.06 -4.54
CA ASP A 83 -19.07 17.31 -4.78
C ASP A 83 -20.00 16.22 -4.21
N TYR A 84 -19.43 15.35 -3.34
CA TYR A 84 -20.13 14.38 -2.48
C TYR A 84 -20.92 13.30 -3.24
N ASP A 85 -20.54 13.00 -4.48
CA ASP A 85 -21.21 11.97 -5.29
C ASP A 85 -20.40 10.69 -5.47
N THR A 86 -19.17 10.64 -4.95
CA THR A 86 -18.28 9.46 -4.97
C THR A 86 -17.60 9.30 -3.61
N ILE A 87 -17.35 8.06 -3.21
CA ILE A 87 -16.56 7.76 -2.02
C ILE A 87 -15.31 6.94 -2.35
N LEU A 88 -14.21 7.29 -1.68
CA LEU A 88 -12.99 6.50 -1.63
C LEU A 88 -12.95 5.80 -0.27
N ILE A 89 -12.90 4.47 -0.28
CA ILE A 89 -12.76 3.65 0.92
C ILE A 89 -11.36 3.07 0.96
N ILE A 90 -10.60 3.47 1.95
CA ILE A 90 -9.26 2.98 2.23
C ILE A 90 -9.41 1.74 3.10
N VAL A 91 -8.83 0.61 2.68
CA VAL A 91 -9.03 -0.70 3.31
C VAL A 91 -7.71 -1.42 3.57
N GLU A 92 -7.77 -2.35 4.53
CA GLU A 92 -6.81 -3.43 4.72
C GLU A 92 -7.45 -4.72 4.16
N PRO A 93 -6.96 -5.26 3.00
CA PRO A 93 -7.53 -6.49 2.45
C PRO A 93 -7.07 -7.71 3.26
N LEU A 94 -8.02 -8.55 3.69
CA LEU A 94 -7.72 -9.82 4.39
C LEU A 94 -7.44 -10.97 3.42
N GLY A 95 -7.21 -10.66 2.14
CA GLY A 95 -6.91 -11.63 1.09
C GLY A 95 -7.00 -11.01 -0.30
N LYS A 96 -6.99 -11.85 -1.33
CA LYS A 96 -7.04 -11.38 -2.72
C LYS A 96 -8.41 -10.82 -3.07
N THR A 97 -8.45 -9.58 -3.55
CA THR A 97 -9.72 -8.88 -3.81
C THR A 97 -10.45 -9.43 -5.05
N CYS A 98 -9.72 -9.76 -6.11
CA CYS A 98 -10.30 -10.17 -7.38
C CYS A 98 -10.72 -11.66 -7.36
N HIS A 99 -11.88 -12.00 -7.94
CA HIS A 99 -12.34 -13.38 -8.12
C HIS A 99 -11.41 -14.23 -9.02
N LEU A 100 -10.55 -13.59 -9.82
CA LEU A 100 -9.50 -14.24 -10.60
C LEU A 100 -8.21 -14.44 -9.78
N ASN A 101 -8.30 -14.44 -8.47
CA ASN A 101 -7.18 -14.67 -7.55
C ASN A 101 -6.03 -13.64 -7.65
N ARG A 102 -6.36 -12.37 -7.97
CA ARG A 102 -5.42 -11.24 -8.06
C ARG A 102 -5.62 -10.24 -6.92
N LYS A 103 -4.61 -9.44 -6.61
CA LYS A 103 -4.70 -8.35 -5.61
C LYS A 103 -5.74 -7.31 -6.02
N SER A 104 -5.81 -6.94 -7.30
CA SER A 104 -6.76 -5.94 -7.86
C SER A 104 -7.61 -6.51 -8.99
N CYS A 105 -8.83 -5.96 -9.16
CA CYS A 105 -9.68 -6.20 -10.33
C CYS A 105 -9.16 -5.50 -11.60
N PHE A 106 -8.34 -4.48 -11.44
CA PHE A 106 -7.76 -3.72 -12.54
C PHE A 106 -6.45 -4.37 -13.01
N PHE A 107 -6.21 -4.34 -14.32
CA PHE A 107 -4.94 -4.74 -14.93
C PHE A 107 -3.99 -3.54 -14.91
N LEU A 108 -3.48 -3.20 -13.75
CA LEU A 108 -2.50 -2.13 -13.63
C LEU A 108 -1.12 -2.67 -14.00
N LYS A 109 -0.44 -1.96 -14.90
CA LYS A 109 1.02 -2.13 -15.05
C LYS A 109 1.66 -1.78 -13.70
N GLU A 110 2.73 -2.46 -13.35
CA GLU A 110 3.46 -2.16 -12.12
C GLU A 110 3.80 -0.68 -12.04
N ASN A 111 3.31 -0.04 -10.98
CA ASN A 111 3.72 1.31 -10.67
C ASN A 111 5.06 1.22 -9.91
N THR A 112 6.01 2.04 -10.30
CA THR A 112 7.36 2.11 -9.72
C THR A 112 7.34 2.24 -8.19
N LEU A 113 6.35 2.97 -7.63
CA LEU A 113 6.19 3.13 -6.18
C LEU A 113 5.75 1.83 -5.48
N ASN A 114 4.94 0.99 -6.15
CA ASN A 114 4.53 -0.30 -5.62
C ASN A 114 5.67 -1.35 -5.66
N PHE A 115 6.72 -1.09 -6.41
CA PHE A 115 7.87 -1.99 -6.47
C PHE A 115 8.63 -2.02 -5.14
N LEU A 116 8.84 -0.89 -4.49
CA LEU A 116 9.54 -0.86 -3.18
C LEU A 116 8.80 -1.67 -2.12
N SER A 117 7.46 -1.54 -2.03
CA SER A 117 6.67 -2.36 -1.10
C SER A 117 6.77 -3.86 -1.40
N LYS A 118 6.74 -4.25 -2.69
CA LYS A 118 6.93 -5.65 -3.08
C LYS A 118 8.34 -6.16 -2.80
N LEU A 119 9.33 -5.30 -2.94
CA LEU A 119 10.72 -5.63 -2.62
C LEU A 119 10.87 -5.88 -1.11
N GLU A 120 10.23 -5.06 -0.26
CA GLU A 120 10.18 -5.29 1.18
C GLU A 120 9.53 -6.64 1.51
N ASP A 121 8.32 -6.92 0.97
CA ASP A 121 7.64 -8.21 1.15
C ASP A 121 8.56 -9.39 0.77
N LEU A 122 9.26 -9.28 -0.37
CA LEU A 122 10.18 -10.32 -0.85
C LEU A 122 11.41 -10.50 0.06
N ILE A 123 11.95 -9.39 0.59
CA ILE A 123 13.09 -9.42 1.52
C ILE A 123 12.68 -10.07 2.84
N GLU A 124 11.49 -9.75 3.36
CA GLU A 124 10.92 -10.36 4.56
C GLU A 124 10.68 -11.86 4.38
N ASP A 125 10.08 -12.27 3.27
CA ASP A 125 9.89 -13.67 2.93
C ASP A 125 11.22 -14.43 2.93
N ARG A 126 12.28 -13.86 2.37
CA ARG A 126 13.61 -14.47 2.31
C ARG A 126 14.33 -14.51 3.66
N LYS A 127 13.97 -13.64 4.60
CA LYS A 127 14.42 -13.72 6.00
C LYS A 127 13.80 -14.92 6.70
N ASN A 128 12.50 -15.17 6.46
CA ASN A 128 11.70 -16.17 7.18
C ASN A 128 11.81 -17.59 6.56
N PHE A 129 11.91 -17.66 5.22
CA PHE A 129 12.01 -18.94 4.50
C PHE A 129 13.44 -19.22 4.10
N ASN A 130 14.01 -20.27 4.69
CA ASN A 130 15.40 -20.71 4.53
C ASN A 130 15.66 -21.27 3.11
N THR A 131 15.57 -20.42 2.08
CA THR A 131 15.93 -20.79 0.71
C THR A 131 17.44 -20.61 0.54
N ASP A 132 18.21 -21.70 0.66
CA ASP A 132 19.68 -21.71 0.62
C ASP A 132 20.30 -21.08 -0.64
N ASN A 133 19.53 -20.89 -1.70
CA ASN A 133 19.99 -20.32 -2.97
C ASN A 133 19.81 -18.79 -3.08
N SER A 134 19.24 -18.09 -2.10
CA SER A 134 19.01 -16.64 -2.17
C SER A 134 20.20 -15.87 -1.59
N TYR A 135 20.68 -14.86 -2.32
CA TYR A 135 21.68 -13.90 -1.83
C TYR A 135 21.21 -13.24 -0.52
N THR A 136 19.97 -12.75 -0.46
CA THR A 136 19.37 -12.13 0.73
C THR A 136 19.40 -13.07 1.94
N ALA A 137 19.02 -14.34 1.75
CA ALA A 137 19.03 -15.33 2.84
C ALA A 137 20.46 -15.59 3.36
N ARG A 138 21.45 -15.68 2.46
CA ARG A 138 22.86 -15.78 2.86
C ARG A 138 23.35 -14.56 3.61
N LEU A 139 22.91 -13.35 3.19
CA LEU A 139 23.27 -12.10 3.84
C LEU A 139 22.72 -12.06 5.28
N TYR A 140 21.46 -12.45 5.51
CA TYR A 140 20.89 -12.58 6.86
C TYR A 140 21.65 -13.58 7.72
N LYS A 141 22.03 -14.74 7.16
CA LYS A 141 22.87 -15.74 7.87
C LYS A 141 24.23 -15.18 8.28
N SER A 142 24.76 -14.21 7.54
CA SER A 142 26.06 -13.57 7.86
C SER A 142 25.97 -12.56 9.01
N GLY A 143 24.75 -12.21 9.43
CA GLY A 143 24.43 -11.35 10.56
C GLY A 143 24.58 -9.85 10.30
N THR A 144 24.07 -9.06 11.24
CA THR A 144 23.95 -7.58 11.18
C THR A 144 25.23 -6.88 10.78
N LYS A 145 26.39 -7.34 11.28
CA LYS A 145 27.70 -6.72 10.98
C LYS A 145 28.00 -6.74 9.47
N ARG A 146 27.75 -7.86 8.79
CA ARG A 146 27.98 -7.96 7.35
C ARG A 146 26.95 -7.16 6.56
N ILE A 147 25.68 -7.16 7.01
CA ILE A 147 24.62 -6.35 6.39
C ILE A 147 24.97 -4.86 6.47
N ALA A 148 25.35 -4.37 7.65
CA ALA A 148 25.75 -2.97 7.85
C ALA A 148 27.02 -2.60 7.03
N GLN A 149 27.98 -3.52 6.93
CA GLN A 149 29.15 -3.35 6.09
C GLN A 149 28.78 -3.15 4.62
N LYS A 150 27.80 -3.94 4.09
CA LYS A 150 27.31 -3.77 2.71
C LYS A 150 26.70 -2.40 2.48
N VAL A 151 25.87 -1.90 3.40
CA VAL A 151 25.34 -0.52 3.29
C VAL A 151 26.47 0.51 3.19
N GLY A 152 27.56 0.35 3.95
CA GLY A 152 28.71 1.23 3.89
C GLY A 152 29.48 1.12 2.56
N GLU A 153 29.67 -0.10 2.04
CA GLU A 153 30.31 -0.35 0.75
C GLU A 153 29.54 0.37 -0.37
N GLU A 154 28.21 0.13 -0.50
CA GLU A 154 27.37 0.72 -1.56
C GLU A 154 27.26 2.25 -1.43
N ALA A 155 27.28 2.78 -0.20
CA ALA A 155 27.29 4.24 0.00
C ALA A 155 28.58 4.89 -0.55
N ILE A 156 29.74 4.25 -0.35
CA ILE A 156 31.02 4.72 -0.88
C ILE A 156 31.04 4.61 -2.40
N GLU A 157 30.57 3.50 -2.96
CA GLU A 157 30.48 3.25 -4.40
C GLU A 157 29.57 4.28 -5.09
N THR A 158 28.41 4.60 -4.49
CA THR A 158 27.52 5.70 -4.93
C THR A 158 28.25 7.04 -5.01
N ILE A 159 29.07 7.39 -3.98
CA ILE A 159 29.85 8.63 -3.96
C ILE A 159 30.89 8.63 -5.08
N LEU A 160 31.59 7.52 -5.26
CA LEU A 160 32.62 7.39 -6.29
C LEU A 160 32.04 7.50 -7.70
N ALA A 161 30.87 6.88 -7.96
CA ALA A 161 30.17 6.99 -9.22
C ALA A 161 29.77 8.44 -9.54
N ALA A 162 29.24 9.16 -8.53
CA ALA A 162 28.91 10.58 -8.66
C ALA A 162 30.16 11.44 -8.98
N MET A 163 31.31 11.18 -8.35
CA MET A 163 32.55 11.89 -8.61
C MET A 163 33.13 11.65 -10.02
N LYS A 164 32.86 10.46 -10.59
CA LYS A 164 33.25 10.13 -11.98
C LYS A 164 32.28 10.72 -13.02
N ASN A 165 31.15 11.30 -12.62
CA ASN A 165 30.04 11.70 -13.48
C ASN A 165 29.49 10.54 -14.34
N ASP A 166 29.53 9.32 -13.83
CA ASP A 166 28.97 8.13 -14.47
C ASP A 166 27.54 7.93 -14.01
N GLY A 167 26.58 8.34 -14.85
CA GLY A 167 25.15 8.27 -14.51
C GLY A 167 24.63 6.85 -14.38
N ASP A 168 25.10 5.91 -15.17
CA ASP A 168 24.66 4.52 -15.16
C ASP A 168 25.19 3.81 -13.91
N GLU A 169 26.47 3.98 -13.58
CA GLU A 169 27.07 3.46 -12.35
C GLU A 169 26.40 4.08 -11.12
N LEU A 170 26.12 5.40 -11.14
CA LEU A 170 25.41 6.06 -10.04
C LEU A 170 24.01 5.49 -9.78
N ILE A 171 23.26 5.18 -10.83
CA ILE A 171 21.93 4.54 -10.72
C ILE A 171 22.07 3.13 -10.10
N ASN A 172 23.04 2.33 -10.56
CA ASN A 172 23.27 0.99 -10.07
C ASN A 172 23.62 0.99 -8.59
N GLU A 173 24.64 1.76 -8.18
CA GLU A 173 25.12 1.81 -6.80
C GLU A 173 24.07 2.40 -5.85
N SER A 174 23.31 3.41 -6.30
CA SER A 174 22.17 3.95 -5.53
C SER A 174 21.06 2.92 -5.34
N SER A 175 20.84 2.05 -6.32
CA SER A 175 19.84 0.97 -6.22
C SER A 175 20.29 -0.09 -5.22
N ASP A 176 21.56 -0.47 -5.25
CA ASP A 176 22.16 -1.42 -4.32
C ASP A 176 22.21 -0.87 -2.89
N LEU A 177 22.49 0.41 -2.73
CA LEU A 177 22.42 1.09 -1.44
C LEU A 177 21.01 1.02 -0.84
N ILE A 178 19.97 1.34 -1.63
CA ILE A 178 18.57 1.27 -1.18
C ILE A 178 18.21 -0.18 -0.82
N TYR A 179 18.59 -1.14 -1.63
CA TYR A 179 18.34 -2.55 -1.37
C TYR A 179 18.96 -3.02 -0.05
N HIS A 180 20.24 -2.76 0.18
CA HIS A 180 20.95 -3.16 1.39
C HIS A 180 20.46 -2.40 2.63
N LEU A 181 20.01 -1.13 2.46
CA LEU A 181 19.37 -0.38 3.53
C LEU A 181 18.04 -1.03 3.96
N ILE A 182 17.21 -1.47 3.01
CA ILE A 182 15.96 -2.19 3.31
C ILE A 182 16.27 -3.49 4.07
N VAL A 183 17.27 -4.27 3.61
CA VAL A 183 17.70 -5.48 4.31
C VAL A 183 18.14 -5.20 5.75
N LEU A 184 18.90 -4.13 5.97
CA LEU A 184 19.35 -3.72 7.32
C LEU A 184 18.17 -3.32 8.21
N LEU A 185 17.21 -2.56 7.68
CA LEU A 185 16.02 -2.17 8.43
C LEU A 185 15.23 -3.40 8.88
N HIS A 186 14.97 -4.34 7.98
CA HIS A 186 14.28 -5.59 8.32
C HIS A 186 15.07 -6.47 9.30
N ASP A 187 16.39 -6.47 9.23
CA ASP A 187 17.24 -7.14 10.22
C ASP A 187 17.00 -6.57 11.63
N GLN A 188 16.80 -5.27 11.74
CA GLN A 188 16.51 -4.57 12.98
C GLN A 188 14.99 -4.51 13.32
N ASN A 189 14.14 -5.28 12.65
CA ASN A 189 12.68 -5.29 12.79
C ASN A 189 12.02 -3.92 12.54
N LEU A 190 12.59 -3.13 11.64
CA LEU A 190 12.06 -1.87 11.12
C LEU A 190 11.63 -2.08 9.67
N ASN A 191 10.86 -1.11 9.12
CA ASN A 191 10.45 -1.11 7.72
C ASN A 191 10.71 0.27 7.07
N PHE A 192 10.71 0.29 5.75
CA PHE A 192 11.01 1.50 4.98
C PHE A 192 9.95 2.59 5.15
N ASN A 193 8.71 2.23 5.45
CA ASN A 193 7.64 3.20 5.71
C ASN A 193 7.95 4.09 6.91
N LEU A 194 8.61 3.58 7.96
CA LEU A 194 9.04 4.38 9.10
C LEU A 194 10.02 5.49 8.69
N ILE A 195 10.90 5.20 7.73
CA ILE A 195 11.82 6.20 7.17
C ILE A 195 11.04 7.27 6.42
N ILE A 196 10.09 6.86 5.57
CA ILE A 196 9.23 7.80 4.82
C ILE A 196 8.41 8.69 5.78
N GLU A 197 7.86 8.13 6.84
CA GLU A 197 7.12 8.89 7.85
C GLU A 197 8.02 9.91 8.58
N ASN A 198 9.25 9.52 8.90
CA ASN A 198 10.20 10.43 9.52
C ASN A 198 10.59 11.56 8.57
N LEU A 199 10.89 11.25 7.31
CA LEU A 199 11.16 12.26 6.28
C LEU A 199 10.00 13.24 6.12
N LYS A 200 8.74 12.75 6.13
CA LYS A 200 7.55 13.61 6.10
C LYS A 200 7.47 14.53 7.31
N LYS A 201 7.82 14.05 8.51
CA LYS A 201 7.81 14.88 9.73
C LYS A 201 8.86 15.98 9.66
N GLU A 202 10.07 15.68 9.24
CA GLU A 202 11.17 16.62 9.12
C GLU A 202 10.92 17.68 8.04
N ASN A 203 10.29 17.30 6.93
CA ASN A 203 10.07 18.17 5.78
C ASN A 203 8.66 18.81 5.70
N ARG A 204 7.83 18.69 6.74
CA ARG A 204 6.47 19.29 6.78
C ARG A 204 6.45 20.79 6.48
N LYS A 205 7.51 21.53 6.82
CA LYS A 205 7.63 22.97 6.54
C LYS A 205 7.95 23.29 5.08
N ILE A 206 8.50 22.33 4.33
CA ILE A 206 8.96 22.53 2.95
C ILE A 206 7.85 22.15 1.96
N ILE A 207 7.00 21.18 2.30
CA ILE A 207 6.02 20.58 1.37
C ILE A 207 4.63 21.23 1.49
N ASN A 208 4.40 22.16 2.45
CA ASN A 208 3.10 22.87 2.66
C ASN A 208 1.88 21.91 2.63
N LEU A 209 2.00 20.72 3.24
CA LEU A 209 0.93 19.73 3.37
C LEU A 209 0.19 19.86 4.70
#